data_5b96e49d62f17ee4ed160b79608aac29
#
_entry.id   5b96e49d62f17ee4ed160b79608aac29
#
_cell.length_a   1.000
_cell.length_b   1.000
_cell.length_c   1.000
_cell.angle_alpha   90.00
_cell.angle_beta   90.00
_cell.angle_gamma   90.00
#
_symmetry.space_group_name_H-M   'P 1'
#
loop_
_entity.id
_entity.type
_entity.pdbx_description
1 polymer ?
#
loop_
_entity_poly.entity_id
_entity_poly.type
_entity_poly.pdbx_seq_one_letter_code
_entity_poly.pdbx_strand_id
1 'polypeptide(L)'
;MKIQETVFHSGHYRVALAVNSRNDLPPDPVVAERWTEKGPYSTWAQIQSPPQIPVLVDGLFPHYAKPGEPSSKRVDPKSPLIWETDIELPNINCPKCTLQVVQFMADHGYNVPGGYSYHHCAALEITADPAKPIDSRWPVSK
;
A
#
# COMPACT_ATOMS: atom_id res chain seq x y z
N MET A 1 -6.56 -6.99 -7.88
CA MET A 1 -5.48 -5.96 -7.97
C MET A 1 -4.26 -6.58 -8.61
N LYS A 2 -3.62 -5.84 -9.52
CA LYS A 2 -2.38 -6.28 -10.18
C LYS A 2 -1.37 -5.14 -10.15
N ILE A 3 -0.15 -5.44 -9.72
CA ILE A 3 0.96 -4.49 -9.63
C ILE A 3 2.12 -5.05 -10.44
N GLN A 4 2.74 -4.19 -11.24
CA GLN A 4 3.98 -4.52 -11.94
C GLN A 4 5.09 -3.60 -11.43
N GLU A 5 6.12 -4.18 -10.86
CA GLU A 5 7.32 -3.45 -10.49
C GLU A 5 8.29 -3.34 -11.66
N THR A 6 8.69 -2.12 -11.96
CA THR A 6 9.78 -1.82 -12.91
C THR A 6 11.12 -1.67 -12.23
N VAL A 7 11.08 -1.40 -10.94
CA VAL A 7 12.22 -1.43 -10.03
C VAL A 7 11.81 -2.26 -8.82
N PHE A 8 12.51 -3.34 -8.57
CA PHE A 8 12.36 -4.12 -7.35
C PHE A 8 12.79 -3.26 -6.16
N HIS A 9 11.96 -3.24 -5.12
CA HIS A 9 12.33 -2.72 -3.81
C HIS A 9 11.94 -3.75 -2.75
N SER A 10 12.87 -4.07 -1.86
CA SER A 10 12.52 -4.87 -0.69
C SER A 10 11.39 -4.21 0.08
N GLY A 11 10.39 -4.96 0.54
CA GLY A 11 9.29 -4.40 1.33
C GLY A 11 7.99 -5.17 1.20
N HIS A 12 6.90 -4.44 1.27
CA HIS A 12 5.53 -4.97 1.14
C HIS A 12 4.57 -3.86 0.73
N TYR A 13 3.30 -4.24 0.52
CA TYR A 13 2.25 -3.32 0.12
C TYR A 13 1.14 -3.21 1.16
N ARG A 14 0.53 -2.03 1.25
CA ARG A 14 -0.71 -1.74 1.98
C ARG A 14 -1.75 -1.19 1.02
N VAL A 15 -3.01 -1.58 1.21
CA VAL A 15 -4.15 -1.04 0.46
C VAL A 15 -5.13 -0.39 1.43
N ALA A 16 -5.56 0.83 1.12
CA ALA A 16 -6.53 1.60 1.89
C ALA A 16 -7.62 2.18 0.98
N LEU A 17 -8.80 2.44 1.55
CA LEU A 17 -9.96 2.97 0.84
C LEU A 17 -10.50 4.18 1.59
N ALA A 18 -10.38 5.37 1.02
CA ALA A 18 -11.06 6.57 1.51
C ALA A 18 -12.42 6.71 0.83
N VAL A 19 -13.48 6.89 1.62
CA VAL A 19 -14.87 6.85 1.12
C VAL A 19 -15.56 8.21 1.01
N ASN A 20 -15.05 9.27 1.62
CA ASN A 20 -15.60 10.62 1.55
C ASN A 20 -14.60 11.62 0.97
N SER A 21 -13.35 11.57 1.40
CA SER A 21 -12.29 12.48 1.02
C SER A 21 -10.95 11.76 0.96
N ARG A 22 -10.06 12.18 0.07
CA ARG A 22 -8.67 11.70 0.07
C ARG A 22 -7.94 11.98 1.40
N ASN A 23 -8.40 12.96 2.15
CA ASN A 23 -7.85 13.27 3.48
C ASN A 23 -8.16 12.19 4.52
N ASP A 24 -9.11 11.27 4.22
CA ASP A 24 -9.42 10.13 5.08
C ASP A 24 -8.46 8.95 4.87
N LEU A 25 -7.52 9.06 3.92
CA LEU A 25 -6.46 8.08 3.77
C LEU A 25 -5.56 8.06 5.02
N PRO A 26 -5.11 6.88 5.46
CA PRO A 26 -4.27 6.78 6.63
C PRO A 26 -2.88 7.39 6.35
N PRO A 27 -2.19 7.89 7.38
CA PRO A 27 -0.79 8.27 7.25
C PRO A 27 0.06 7.07 6.81
N ASP A 28 1.27 7.36 6.36
CA ASP A 28 2.22 6.31 6.03
C ASP A 28 2.50 5.40 7.23
N PRO A 29 2.85 4.14 7.00
CA PRO A 29 3.25 3.24 8.08
C PRO A 29 4.38 3.84 8.93
N VAL A 30 4.34 3.60 10.22
CA VAL A 30 5.46 3.93 11.10
C VAL A 30 6.65 3.08 10.70
N VAL A 31 7.77 3.73 10.42
CA VAL A 31 9.00 3.10 9.92
C VAL A 31 10.09 3.21 10.97
N ALA A 32 10.80 2.12 11.23
CA ALA A 32 12.05 2.15 11.96
C ALA A 32 13.22 2.44 11.02
N GLU A 33 14.17 3.21 11.50
CA GLU A 33 15.32 3.68 10.74
C GLU A 33 16.65 3.20 11.35
N ARG A 34 17.65 3.08 10.51
CA ARG A 34 19.07 3.04 10.89
C ARG A 34 19.80 4.19 10.22
N TRP A 35 20.74 4.79 10.89
CA TRP A 35 21.59 5.85 10.35
C TRP A 35 22.82 5.27 9.64
N THR A 36 23.14 5.81 8.49
CA THR A 36 24.32 5.48 7.69
C THR A 36 25.09 6.75 7.36
N GLU A 37 26.28 6.62 6.78
CA GLU A 37 27.03 7.77 6.25
C GLU A 37 26.26 8.56 5.17
N LYS A 38 25.27 7.90 4.51
CA LYS A 38 24.41 8.51 3.50
C LYS A 38 23.08 9.03 4.05
N GLY A 39 22.93 9.06 5.37
CA GLY A 39 21.69 9.46 6.04
C GLY A 39 20.83 8.28 6.52
N PRO A 40 19.55 8.55 6.87
CA PRO A 40 18.66 7.53 7.40
C PRO A 40 18.20 6.55 6.32
N TYR A 41 18.14 5.28 6.72
CA TYR A 41 17.63 4.16 5.92
C TYR A 41 16.53 3.45 6.69
N SER A 42 15.45 3.12 6.01
CA SER A 42 14.37 2.28 6.55
C SER A 42 14.88 0.88 6.87
N THR A 43 14.33 0.25 7.90
CA THR A 43 14.60 -1.15 8.22
C THR A 43 13.34 -2.00 8.13
N TRP A 44 12.27 -1.58 8.78
CA TRP A 44 10.96 -2.23 8.73
C TRP A 44 9.85 -1.18 8.88
N ALA A 45 8.64 -1.53 8.50
CA ALA A 45 7.45 -0.74 8.76
C ALA A 45 6.42 -1.53 9.56
N GLN A 46 5.67 -0.81 10.39
CA GLN A 46 4.58 -1.42 11.14
C GLN A 46 3.49 -1.91 10.19
N ILE A 47 3.12 -3.19 10.32
CA ILE A 47 2.00 -3.80 9.62
C ILE A 47 0.80 -3.84 10.56
N GLN A 48 -0.36 -3.40 10.07
CA GLN A 48 -1.63 -3.50 10.79
C GLN A 48 -2.23 -4.90 10.62
N SER A 49 -2.26 -5.67 11.70
CA SER A 49 -2.89 -6.99 11.71
C SER A 49 -3.68 -7.21 13.01
N PRO A 50 -5.04 -7.28 12.97
CA PRO A 50 -5.89 -7.04 11.80
C PRO A 50 -5.87 -5.58 11.33
N PRO A 51 -6.15 -5.32 10.03
CA PRO A 51 -6.21 -3.98 9.51
C PRO A 51 -7.37 -3.20 10.13
N GLN A 52 -7.16 -1.88 10.31
CA GLN A 52 -8.17 -0.96 10.82
C GLN A 52 -8.63 -0.04 9.69
N ILE A 53 -9.94 0.21 9.59
CA ILE A 53 -10.49 1.16 8.61
C ILE A 53 -9.75 2.51 8.76
N PRO A 54 -9.28 3.10 7.65
CA PRO A 54 -9.60 2.82 6.25
C PRO A 54 -8.66 1.82 5.55
N VAL A 55 -7.78 1.12 6.27
CA VAL A 55 -6.92 0.09 5.67
C VAL A 55 -7.75 -1.16 5.38
N LEU A 56 -7.72 -1.62 4.13
CA LEU A 56 -8.36 -2.86 3.69
C LEU A 56 -7.49 -4.07 4.01
N VAL A 57 -6.20 -3.96 3.69
CA VAL A 57 -5.22 -5.00 3.90
C VAL A 57 -3.82 -4.40 3.99
N ASP A 58 -2.96 -5.00 4.79
CA ASP A 58 -1.57 -4.58 5.00
C ASP A 58 -0.62 -5.78 4.96
N GLY A 59 0.66 -5.52 4.70
CA GLY A 59 1.67 -6.56 4.62
C GLY A 59 1.53 -7.48 3.40
N LEU A 60 0.90 -7.02 2.32
CA LEU A 60 0.77 -7.81 1.09
C LEU A 60 2.11 -7.99 0.39
N PHE A 61 2.29 -9.18 -0.23
CA PHE A 61 3.44 -9.49 -1.08
C PHE A 61 4.78 -9.17 -0.40
N PRO A 62 5.05 -9.67 0.80
CA PRO A 62 6.32 -9.42 1.45
C PRO A 62 7.44 -10.03 0.61
N HIS A 63 8.38 -9.20 0.18
CA HIS A 63 9.51 -9.59 -0.64
C HIS A 63 10.76 -8.79 -0.25
N TYR A 64 11.84 -9.50 -0.03
CA TYR A 64 13.09 -8.91 0.47
C TYR A 64 14.26 -9.45 -0.33
N ALA A 65 15.26 -8.60 -0.54
CA ALA A 65 16.53 -9.02 -1.12
C ALA A 65 17.20 -10.07 -0.21
N LYS A 66 17.86 -11.02 -0.84
CA LYS A 66 18.68 -12.00 -0.09
C LYS A 66 19.91 -11.30 0.50
N PRO A 67 20.52 -11.86 1.55
CA PRO A 67 21.77 -11.34 2.07
C PRO A 67 22.83 -11.16 0.99
N GLY A 68 23.38 -9.95 0.88
CA GLY A 68 24.36 -9.58 -0.16
C GLY A 68 23.79 -9.11 -1.49
N GLU A 69 22.46 -9.19 -1.69
CA GLU A 69 21.79 -8.60 -2.86
C GLU A 69 21.35 -7.15 -2.56
N PRO A 70 21.28 -6.29 -3.59
CA PRO A 70 20.79 -4.93 -3.42
C PRO A 70 19.30 -4.94 -3.10
N SER A 71 18.87 -4.12 -2.13
CA SER A 71 17.48 -3.92 -1.74
C SER A 71 16.63 -3.23 -2.80
N SER A 72 17.27 -2.66 -3.82
CA SER A 72 16.64 -2.02 -4.97
C SER A 72 17.42 -2.34 -6.24
N LYS A 73 16.73 -2.81 -7.28
CA LYS A 73 17.32 -3.09 -8.60
C LYS A 73 16.30 -2.97 -9.73
N ARG A 74 16.71 -2.54 -10.92
CA ARG A 74 15.82 -2.55 -12.10
C ARG A 74 15.39 -3.98 -12.42
N VAL A 75 14.09 -4.12 -12.73
CA VAL A 75 13.51 -5.38 -13.21
C VAL A 75 13.73 -5.48 -14.71
N ASP A 76 14.08 -6.69 -15.19
CA ASP A 76 14.18 -6.94 -16.63
C ASP A 76 12.78 -6.81 -17.27
N PRO A 77 12.59 -5.92 -18.25
CA PRO A 77 11.32 -5.78 -18.95
C PRO A 77 10.81 -7.06 -19.62
N LYS A 78 11.72 -7.99 -19.94
CA LYS A 78 11.38 -9.29 -20.55
C LYS A 78 10.92 -10.31 -19.50
N SER A 79 11.17 -10.05 -18.22
CA SER A 79 10.76 -10.87 -17.09
C SER A 79 10.17 -9.97 -15.99
N PRO A 80 8.97 -9.39 -16.21
CA PRO A 80 8.38 -8.42 -15.31
C PRO A 80 8.06 -9.06 -13.96
N LEU A 81 8.30 -8.32 -12.89
CA LEU A 81 7.88 -8.69 -11.53
C LEU A 81 6.42 -8.27 -11.35
N ILE A 82 5.54 -9.24 -11.25
CA ILE A 82 4.10 -9.03 -11.17
C ILE A 82 3.58 -9.63 -9.86
N TRP A 83 2.82 -8.82 -9.13
CA TRP A 83 2.07 -9.21 -7.94
C TRP A 83 0.59 -9.11 -8.24
N GLU A 84 -0.18 -10.14 -7.90
CA GLU A 84 -1.61 -10.17 -8.17
C GLU A 84 -2.36 -10.85 -7.03
N THR A 85 -3.47 -10.22 -6.59
CA THR A 85 -4.40 -10.77 -5.61
C THR A 85 -5.74 -10.08 -5.71
N ASP A 86 -6.78 -10.72 -5.21
CA ASP A 86 -8.07 -10.10 -4.98
C ASP A 86 -8.04 -9.25 -3.70
N ILE A 87 -8.64 -8.08 -3.77
CA ILE A 87 -8.86 -7.21 -2.62
C ILE A 87 -10.36 -7.18 -2.35
N GLU A 88 -10.74 -7.60 -1.17
CA GLU A 88 -12.13 -7.52 -0.74
C GLU A 88 -12.50 -6.05 -0.47
N LEU A 89 -13.54 -5.57 -1.14
CA LEU A 89 -14.11 -4.26 -0.93
C LEU A 89 -15.33 -4.35 -0.01
N PRO A 90 -15.57 -3.34 0.84
CA PRO A 90 -16.78 -3.30 1.66
C PRO A 90 -18.03 -3.20 0.81
N ASN A 91 -19.14 -3.77 1.27
CA ASN A 91 -20.44 -3.63 0.61
C ASN A 91 -21.06 -2.28 0.96
N ILE A 92 -20.72 -1.24 0.19
CA ILE A 92 -21.12 0.15 0.41
C ILE A 92 -21.53 0.81 -0.92
N ASN A 93 -22.28 1.89 -0.85
CA ASN A 93 -22.48 2.81 -1.98
C ASN A 93 -21.53 3.97 -1.82
N CYS A 94 -20.55 4.06 -2.71
CA CYS A 94 -19.56 5.13 -2.68
C CYS A 94 -19.26 5.63 -4.09
N PRO A 95 -19.85 6.76 -4.51
CA PRO A 95 -19.71 7.26 -5.87
C PRO A 95 -18.34 7.88 -6.18
N LYS A 96 -17.57 8.21 -5.16
CA LYS A 96 -16.25 8.86 -5.30
C LYS A 96 -15.27 8.38 -4.23
N CYS A 97 -14.96 7.10 -4.25
CA CYS A 97 -13.92 6.54 -3.39
C CYS A 97 -12.53 6.79 -3.96
N THR A 98 -11.54 6.77 -3.09
CA THR A 98 -10.13 6.73 -3.46
C THR A 98 -9.50 5.46 -2.91
N LEU A 99 -9.07 4.57 -3.79
CA LEU A 99 -8.21 3.44 -3.43
C LEU A 99 -6.77 3.91 -3.45
N GLN A 100 -6.03 3.65 -2.39
CA GLN A 100 -4.60 3.90 -2.32
C GLN A 100 -3.85 2.58 -2.16
N VAL A 101 -2.79 2.43 -2.93
CA VAL A 101 -1.79 1.38 -2.76
C VAL A 101 -0.49 2.04 -2.35
N VAL A 102 0.05 1.64 -1.21
CA VAL A 102 1.34 2.11 -0.69
C VAL A 102 2.33 0.97 -0.77
N GLN A 103 3.47 1.20 -1.42
CA GLN A 103 4.63 0.32 -1.36
C GLN A 103 5.59 0.86 -0.31
N PHE A 104 5.78 0.14 0.79
CA PHE A 104 6.87 0.39 1.71
C PHE A 104 8.17 -0.20 1.15
N MET A 105 9.26 0.57 1.24
CA MET A 105 10.59 0.17 0.80
C MET A 105 11.50 -0.02 2.02
N ALA A 106 11.93 -1.25 2.26
CA ALA A 106 12.89 -1.60 3.29
C ALA A 106 14.33 -1.48 2.78
N ASP A 107 15.24 -1.19 3.68
CA ASP A 107 16.67 -0.96 3.39
C ASP A 107 16.89 0.10 2.30
N HIS A 108 16.10 1.15 2.37
CA HIS A 108 16.07 2.24 1.38
C HIS A 108 16.36 3.57 2.07
N GLY A 109 17.13 4.43 1.37
CA GLY A 109 17.40 5.79 1.82
C GLY A 109 16.13 6.65 1.80
N TYR A 110 16.10 7.67 2.67
CA TYR A 110 14.97 8.60 2.73
C TYR A 110 14.84 9.39 1.41
N ASN A 111 13.66 9.40 0.82
CA ASN A 111 13.33 10.19 -0.36
C ASN A 111 12.56 11.46 0.00
N VAL A 112 12.80 12.52 -0.77
CA VAL A 112 12.00 13.75 -0.67
C VAL A 112 11.42 14.05 -2.06
N PRO A 113 10.08 14.11 -2.19
CA PRO A 113 9.05 13.76 -1.22
C PRO A 113 8.77 12.25 -1.18
N GLY A 114 8.09 11.77 -0.15
CA GLY A 114 7.57 10.40 -0.06
C GLY A 114 8.21 9.50 0.99
N GLY A 115 9.31 9.93 1.61
CA GLY A 115 9.95 9.16 2.68
C GLY A 115 10.42 7.80 2.18
N TYR A 116 9.87 6.73 2.75
CA TYR A 116 10.20 5.34 2.41
C TYR A 116 9.05 4.63 1.69
N SER A 117 8.12 5.39 1.11
CA SER A 117 6.92 4.82 0.49
C SER A 117 6.62 5.43 -0.88
N TYR A 118 6.18 4.57 -1.81
CA TYR A 118 5.53 5.02 -3.03
C TYR A 118 4.01 4.90 -2.88
N HIS A 119 3.29 5.90 -3.42
CA HIS A 119 1.84 6.00 -3.34
C HIS A 119 1.24 5.97 -4.73
N HIS A 120 0.25 5.08 -4.92
CA HIS A 120 -0.58 5.03 -6.11
C HIS A 120 -2.04 5.14 -5.69
N CYS A 121 -2.81 6.00 -6.37
CA CYS A 121 -4.22 6.20 -6.08
C CYS A 121 -5.05 6.00 -7.35
N ALA A 122 -6.23 5.42 -7.17
CA ALA A 122 -7.25 5.30 -8.19
C ALA A 122 -8.59 5.80 -7.65
N ALA A 123 -9.34 6.53 -8.48
CA ALA A 123 -10.72 6.85 -8.18
C ALA A 123 -11.59 5.63 -8.51
N LEU A 124 -12.50 5.29 -7.60
CA LEU A 124 -13.44 4.19 -7.74
C LEU A 124 -14.86 4.67 -7.50
N GLU A 125 -15.80 4.01 -8.17
CA GLU A 125 -17.21 3.99 -7.82
C GLU A 125 -17.54 2.58 -7.32
N ILE A 126 -18.14 2.48 -6.13
CA ILE A 126 -18.58 1.21 -5.54
C ILE A 126 -20.09 1.26 -5.41
N THR A 127 -20.76 0.28 -6.02
CA THR A 127 -22.19 0.05 -5.86
C THR A 127 -22.41 -1.18 -4.99
N ALA A 128 -23.17 -1.03 -3.92
CA ALA A 128 -23.47 -2.13 -3.02
C ALA A 128 -24.27 -3.24 -3.70
N ASP A 129 -23.95 -4.46 -3.39
CA ASP A 129 -24.75 -5.64 -3.75
C ASP A 129 -26.05 -5.64 -2.89
N PRO A 130 -27.23 -5.50 -3.50
CA PRO A 130 -28.50 -5.44 -2.76
C PRO A 130 -28.86 -6.76 -2.06
N ALA A 131 -28.23 -7.86 -2.44
CA ALA A 131 -28.43 -9.16 -1.79
C ALA A 131 -27.62 -9.32 -0.50
N LYS A 132 -26.76 -8.36 -0.17
CA LYS A 132 -25.92 -8.38 1.03
C LYS A 132 -26.21 -7.18 1.93
N PRO A 133 -26.02 -7.31 3.24
CA PRO A 133 -26.13 -6.16 4.14
C PRO A 133 -25.05 -5.12 3.83
N ILE A 134 -25.41 -3.85 3.95
CA ILE A 134 -24.46 -2.73 3.86
C ILE A 134 -23.47 -2.83 5.03
N ASP A 135 -22.19 -2.64 4.73
CA ASP A 135 -21.14 -2.59 5.75
C ASP A 135 -21.15 -1.22 6.45
N SER A 136 -21.89 -1.13 7.54
CA SER A 136 -22.08 0.10 8.32
C SER A 136 -20.83 0.57 9.08
N ARG A 137 -19.76 -0.22 9.09
CA ARG A 137 -18.48 0.19 9.69
C ARG A 137 -17.79 1.29 8.87
N TRP A 138 -18.12 1.40 7.59
CA TRP A 138 -17.55 2.40 6.70
C TRP A 138 -18.39 3.68 6.73
N PRO A 139 -17.81 4.83 7.13
CA PRO A 139 -18.53 6.08 7.32
C PRO A 139 -18.76 6.82 6.00
N VAL A 140 -19.54 6.23 5.09
CA VAL A 140 -19.90 6.89 3.83
C VAL A 140 -20.87 8.02 4.12
N SER A 141 -20.52 9.26 3.71
CA SER A 141 -21.42 10.40 3.78
C SER A 141 -22.60 10.21 2.83
N LYS A 142 -23.80 10.56 3.31
CA LYS A 142 -25.05 10.52 2.52
C LYS A 142 -25.10 11.65 1.50
#